data_03b68844344a29465f955232354b0a15
#
_entry.id   03b68844344a29465f955232354b0a15
#
_cell.length_a   1.000
_cell.length_b   1.000
_cell.length_c   1.000
_cell.angle_alpha   90.00
_cell.angle_beta   90.00
_cell.angle_gamma   90.00
#
_symmetry.space_group_name_H-M   'P 1'
#
loop_
_entity.id
_entity.type
_entity.pdbx_description
1 polymer ?
#
loop_
_entity_poly.entity_id
_entity_poly.type
_entity_poly.pdbx_seq_one_letter_code
_entity_poly.pdbx_strand_id
1 'polypeptide(L)'
;LLTAAPLAAQNQDLGQPVLEGGEVETIDEGEGLSGSVSFEGNLDDLGIAIPGFATDRDVSTPANSSGTAALGKELARVITADLRNNGLFKPTGPDSLPQPTFNEITSPNFPTWSNRGAEMLVHGYVRGRTDGKLTVGCYLYDMALQQELVREGWGVPPADWRRAAHKCADLIYARLTGESPFFDSRIAYIAETGPKDNRTKRLAIMDSDGANHRFITTGRSTALTPRYSPDYKQLVYLSYVDG
;
A
#
# COMPACT_ATOMS: atom_id res chain seq x y z
N LEU A 1 8.56 -36.07 28.74
CA LEU A 1 7.19 -36.59 28.58
C LEU A 1 6.22 -35.42 28.79
N LEU A 2 5.77 -34.79 27.72
CA LEU A 2 4.63 -33.85 27.72
C LEU A 2 3.51 -34.55 26.97
N THR A 3 2.44 -34.89 27.67
CA THR A 3 1.20 -35.41 27.09
C THR A 3 0.38 -34.26 26.51
N ALA A 4 0.16 -34.26 25.19
CA ALA A 4 -0.77 -33.39 24.56
C ALA A 4 -2.18 -33.98 24.60
N ALA A 5 -3.15 -33.25 25.13
CA ALA A 5 -4.56 -33.61 25.08
C ALA A 5 -5.15 -33.22 23.71
N PRO A 6 -6.07 -33.99 23.11
CA PRO A 6 -6.68 -33.66 21.84
C PRO A 6 -7.74 -32.57 22.02
N LEU A 7 -7.62 -31.51 21.26
CA LEU A 7 -8.65 -30.48 21.13
C LEU A 7 -9.69 -30.99 20.12
N ALA A 8 -10.90 -31.25 20.59
CA ALA A 8 -12.04 -31.63 19.76
C ALA A 8 -12.44 -30.43 18.84
N ALA A 9 -12.43 -30.66 17.56
CA ALA A 9 -12.97 -29.72 16.60
C ALA A 9 -14.50 -29.65 16.70
N GLN A 10 -15.04 -28.56 17.19
CA GLN A 10 -16.46 -28.24 17.03
C GLN A 10 -16.66 -27.58 15.65
N ASN A 11 -17.29 -28.34 14.74
CA ASN A 11 -17.86 -27.81 13.52
C ASN A 11 -19.02 -26.90 13.88
N GLN A 12 -18.82 -25.57 13.79
CA GLN A 12 -19.94 -24.64 13.73
C GLN A 12 -20.26 -24.38 12.27
N ASP A 13 -21.43 -24.84 11.87
CA ASP A 13 -22.12 -24.57 10.62
C ASP A 13 -22.34 -23.05 10.50
N LEU A 14 -21.54 -22.38 9.68
CA LEU A 14 -21.72 -20.97 9.34
C LEU A 14 -22.75 -20.88 8.22
N GLY A 15 -24.02 -20.79 8.61
CA GLY A 15 -25.12 -20.48 7.71
C GLY A 15 -24.84 -19.21 6.92
N GLN A 16 -25.12 -19.27 5.61
CA GLN A 16 -25.02 -18.13 4.69
C GLN A 16 -25.95 -16.99 5.16
N PRO A 17 -25.51 -15.73 5.12
CA PRO A 17 -26.42 -14.62 5.40
C PRO A 17 -27.42 -14.45 4.26
N VAL A 18 -28.67 -14.65 4.56
CA VAL A 18 -29.82 -14.25 3.73
C VAL A 18 -29.95 -12.74 3.85
N LEU A 19 -29.78 -12.03 2.73
CA LEU A 19 -30.04 -10.59 2.66
C LEU A 19 -31.56 -10.36 2.63
N GLU A 20 -32.19 -10.19 3.77
CA GLU A 20 -33.52 -9.58 3.86
C GLU A 20 -33.37 -8.08 4.02
N GLY A 21 -34.07 -7.34 3.14
CA GLY A 21 -34.12 -5.89 3.18
C GLY A 21 -34.81 -5.41 4.46
N GLY A 22 -34.04 -4.68 5.28
CA GLY A 22 -34.52 -3.96 6.44
C GLY A 22 -34.47 -2.46 6.17
N GLU A 23 -35.60 -1.77 6.34
CA GLU A 23 -35.71 -0.31 6.32
C GLU A 23 -34.76 0.31 7.34
N VAL A 24 -33.96 1.27 6.90
CA VAL A 24 -33.11 2.05 7.79
C VAL A 24 -33.90 3.24 8.31
N GLU A 25 -34.23 3.21 9.59
CA GLU A 25 -34.74 4.40 10.30
C GLU A 25 -33.60 5.45 10.37
N THR A 26 -33.91 6.63 9.86
CA THR A 26 -33.05 7.81 9.93
C THR A 26 -33.04 8.35 11.35
N ILE A 27 -31.87 8.36 12.00
CA ILE A 27 -31.63 9.19 13.17
C ILE A 27 -30.97 10.48 12.67
N ASP A 28 -31.70 11.57 12.76
CA ASP A 28 -31.23 12.92 12.52
C ASP A 28 -30.40 13.38 13.73
N GLU A 29 -29.12 13.74 13.51
CA GLU A 29 -28.43 14.79 14.28
C GLU A 29 -27.01 15.01 13.72
N GLY A 30 -26.77 16.23 13.20
CA GLY A 30 -25.44 16.80 13.00
C GLY A 30 -24.99 16.92 11.56
N GLU A 31 -24.99 18.15 11.05
CA GLU A 31 -24.49 18.55 9.75
C GLU A 31 -23.03 18.13 9.52
N GLY A 32 -22.83 16.96 8.96
CA GLY A 32 -21.60 16.53 8.31
C GLY A 32 -22.00 16.04 6.94
N LEU A 33 -21.56 16.71 5.89
CA LEU A 33 -21.70 16.26 4.51
C LEU A 33 -20.94 14.93 4.32
N SER A 34 -21.58 13.81 4.63
CA SER A 34 -21.11 12.48 4.23
C SER A 34 -21.68 12.16 2.86
N GLY A 35 -21.04 12.69 1.82
CA GLY A 35 -21.29 12.26 0.46
C GLY A 35 -20.57 10.94 0.22
N SER A 36 -21.32 9.83 0.18
CA SER A 36 -20.80 8.60 -0.43
C SER A 36 -20.84 8.80 -1.94
N VAL A 37 -19.68 8.99 -2.56
CA VAL A 37 -19.56 8.89 -4.02
C VAL A 37 -19.52 7.40 -4.35
N SER A 38 -20.67 6.83 -4.71
CA SER A 38 -20.72 5.52 -5.35
C SER A 38 -20.34 5.74 -6.82
N PHE A 39 -19.19 5.22 -7.20
CA PHE A 39 -18.76 5.18 -8.60
C PHE A 39 -19.52 4.03 -9.29
N GLU A 40 -20.56 4.32 -10.07
CA GLU A 40 -21.31 3.35 -10.89
C GLU A 40 -20.60 3.04 -12.22
N GLY A 41 -19.26 3.13 -12.26
CA GLY A 41 -18.43 2.85 -13.43
C GLY A 41 -17.61 1.58 -13.28
N ASN A 42 -17.21 0.98 -14.41
CA ASN A 42 -16.20 -0.09 -14.41
C ASN A 42 -14.85 0.53 -14.02
N LEU A 43 -14.29 0.16 -12.86
CA LEU A 43 -13.01 0.67 -12.37
C LEU A 43 -11.82 0.22 -13.23
N ASP A 44 -12.00 -0.83 -14.07
CA ASP A 44 -10.92 -1.44 -14.86
C ASP A 44 -10.21 -0.47 -15.83
N ASP A 45 -10.83 0.64 -16.14
CA ASP A 45 -10.31 1.67 -17.06
C ASP A 45 -10.13 3.04 -16.40
N LEU A 46 -10.32 3.17 -15.08
CA LEU A 46 -10.21 4.46 -14.39
C LEU A 46 -8.79 5.04 -14.52
N GLY A 47 -8.67 6.13 -15.25
CA GLY A 47 -7.42 6.83 -15.51
C GLY A 47 -6.92 7.60 -14.29
N ILE A 48 -5.79 7.20 -13.72
CA ILE A 48 -5.18 7.86 -12.56
C ILE A 48 -3.83 8.46 -12.93
N ALA A 49 -3.70 9.79 -12.89
CA ALA A 49 -2.41 10.46 -13.05
C ALA A 49 -1.64 10.49 -11.72
N ILE A 50 -0.40 10.03 -11.73
CA ILE A 50 0.48 9.96 -10.55
C ILE A 50 1.83 10.62 -10.87
N PRO A 51 1.92 11.96 -10.87
CA PRO A 51 3.18 12.66 -11.07
C PRO A 51 4.14 12.43 -9.90
N GLY A 52 5.41 12.78 -10.08
CA GLY A 52 6.39 12.72 -8.99
C GLY A 52 5.93 13.59 -7.81
N PHE A 53 6.15 13.10 -6.60
CA PHE A 53 5.85 13.85 -5.38
C PHE A 53 6.77 15.05 -5.26
N ALA A 54 6.19 16.21 -4.96
CA ALA A 54 6.96 17.45 -4.84
C ALA A 54 7.72 17.53 -3.52
N THR A 55 8.70 18.40 -3.47
CA THR A 55 9.39 18.79 -2.23
C THR A 55 9.49 20.30 -2.15
N ASP A 56 9.40 20.87 -0.97
CA ASP A 56 9.60 22.30 -0.74
C ASP A 56 11.09 22.68 -0.76
N ARG A 57 11.93 21.73 -0.37
CA ARG A 57 13.39 21.84 -0.40
C ARG A 57 13.98 20.49 -0.77
N ASP A 58 14.79 20.46 -1.80
CA ASP A 58 15.51 19.25 -2.18
C ASP A 58 16.70 19.03 -1.23
N VAL A 59 16.66 17.93 -0.48
CA VAL A 59 17.68 17.56 0.48
C VAL A 59 18.06 16.09 0.34
N SER A 60 19.35 15.81 0.40
CA SER A 60 19.84 14.42 0.45
C SER A 60 19.37 13.75 1.74
N THR A 61 18.96 12.49 1.63
CA THR A 61 18.48 11.69 2.76
C THR A 61 19.09 10.27 2.68
N PRO A 62 19.10 9.53 3.80
CA PRO A 62 19.52 8.11 3.77
C PRO A 62 18.65 7.23 2.85
N ALA A 63 17.40 7.66 2.56
CA ALA A 63 16.53 6.97 1.62
C ALA A 63 16.95 7.15 0.16
N ASN A 64 17.46 8.36 -0.17
CA ASN A 64 17.93 8.69 -1.51
C ASN A 64 18.98 9.80 -1.44
N SER A 65 20.21 9.46 -1.80
CA SER A 65 21.33 10.41 -1.80
C SER A 65 21.20 11.50 -2.88
N SER A 66 20.41 11.24 -3.94
CA SER A 66 20.12 12.21 -5.00
C SER A 66 19.05 13.25 -4.60
N GLY A 67 18.53 13.19 -3.38
CA GLY A 67 17.62 14.18 -2.82
C GLY A 67 16.17 13.74 -2.72
N THR A 68 15.38 14.57 -2.04
CA THR A 68 13.94 14.34 -1.85
C THR A 68 13.14 14.50 -3.15
N ALA A 69 13.61 15.30 -4.11
CA ALA A 69 12.98 15.39 -5.43
C ALA A 69 13.07 14.06 -6.22
N ALA A 70 14.25 13.41 -6.18
CA ALA A 70 14.43 12.08 -6.76
C ALA A 70 13.59 11.03 -6.02
N LEU A 71 13.57 11.09 -4.68
CA LEU A 71 12.74 10.21 -3.87
C LEU A 71 11.25 10.36 -4.17
N GLY A 72 10.77 11.58 -4.45
CA GLY A 72 9.39 11.86 -4.84
C GLY A 72 8.97 11.13 -6.13
N LYS A 73 9.89 10.98 -7.09
CA LYS A 73 9.64 10.16 -8.30
C LYS A 73 9.59 8.67 -7.98
N GLU A 74 10.46 8.19 -7.09
CA GLU A 74 10.44 6.78 -6.68
C GLU A 74 9.16 6.42 -5.92
N LEU A 75 8.67 7.30 -5.02
CA LEU A 75 7.37 7.13 -4.37
C LEU A 75 6.24 6.96 -5.39
N ALA A 76 6.17 7.87 -6.37
CA ALA A 76 5.14 7.81 -7.41
C ALA A 76 5.26 6.55 -8.30
N ARG A 77 6.48 6.04 -8.57
CA ARG A 77 6.68 4.79 -9.31
C ARG A 77 6.14 3.59 -8.55
N VAL A 78 6.38 3.50 -7.24
CA VAL A 78 5.86 2.43 -6.39
C VAL A 78 4.33 2.46 -6.39
N ILE A 79 3.72 3.61 -6.12
CA ILE A 79 2.26 3.78 -6.12
C ILE A 79 1.66 3.38 -7.48
N THR A 80 2.30 3.81 -8.58
CA THR A 80 1.88 3.46 -9.93
C THR A 80 1.94 1.94 -10.17
N ALA A 81 2.98 1.27 -9.67
CA ALA A 81 3.12 -0.18 -9.81
C ALA A 81 2.05 -0.92 -9.00
N ASP A 82 1.82 -0.53 -7.75
CA ASP A 82 0.80 -1.10 -6.88
C ASP A 82 -0.59 -1.03 -7.52
N LEU A 83 -1.01 0.17 -7.92
CA LEU A 83 -2.33 0.37 -8.53
C LEU A 83 -2.47 -0.28 -9.91
N ARG A 84 -1.39 -0.42 -10.67
CA ARG A 84 -1.40 -1.15 -11.95
C ARG A 84 -1.53 -2.65 -11.75
N ASN A 85 -0.79 -3.20 -10.79
CA ASN A 85 -0.69 -4.64 -10.58
C ASN A 85 -1.98 -5.25 -10.00
N ASN A 86 -2.83 -4.43 -9.37
CA ASN A 86 -4.12 -4.92 -8.91
C ASN A 86 -5.17 -5.10 -10.03
N GLY A 87 -4.93 -4.49 -11.19
CA GLY A 87 -5.75 -4.68 -12.40
C GLY A 87 -7.06 -3.89 -12.44
N LEU A 88 -7.41 -3.11 -11.39
CA LEU A 88 -8.63 -2.31 -11.34
C LEU A 88 -8.47 -0.90 -11.92
N PHE A 89 -7.24 -0.41 -12.07
CA PHE A 89 -6.96 0.98 -12.45
C PHE A 89 -6.00 1.06 -13.63
N LYS A 90 -6.04 2.19 -14.32
CA LYS A 90 -5.12 2.54 -15.41
C LYS A 90 -4.21 3.70 -15.02
N PRO A 91 -3.25 3.46 -14.11
CA PRO A 91 -2.38 4.54 -13.63
C PRO A 91 -1.33 4.93 -14.67
N THR A 92 -1.13 6.23 -14.81
CA THR A 92 -0.03 6.84 -15.55
C THR A 92 0.99 7.38 -14.57
N GLY A 93 2.23 6.88 -14.64
CA GLY A 93 3.29 7.18 -13.69
C GLY A 93 4.09 8.44 -13.98
N PRO A 94 5.06 8.79 -13.12
CA PRO A 94 5.72 10.08 -13.11
C PRO A 94 6.60 10.37 -14.34
N ASP A 95 7.07 9.33 -15.03
CA ASP A 95 8.04 9.52 -16.12
C ASP A 95 7.43 10.15 -17.37
N SER A 96 6.11 10.07 -17.55
CA SER A 96 5.36 10.66 -18.66
C SER A 96 4.54 11.89 -18.27
N LEU A 97 4.62 12.32 -17.00
CA LEU A 97 3.83 13.41 -16.45
C LEU A 97 4.72 14.61 -16.07
N PRO A 98 4.20 15.84 -16.14
CA PRO A 98 4.91 17.01 -15.63
C PRO A 98 5.07 16.90 -14.11
N GLN A 99 6.18 17.46 -13.60
CA GLN A 99 6.43 17.54 -12.16
C GLN A 99 5.62 18.70 -11.57
N PRO A 100 4.72 18.46 -10.59
CA PRO A 100 4.02 19.55 -9.93
C PRO A 100 4.97 20.36 -9.02
N THR A 101 4.68 21.62 -8.85
CA THR A 101 5.30 22.45 -7.82
C THR A 101 4.73 22.10 -6.44
N PHE A 102 5.44 22.47 -5.38
CA PHE A 102 4.97 22.20 -4.02
C PHE A 102 3.61 22.88 -3.72
N ASN A 103 3.37 24.07 -4.25
CA ASN A 103 2.10 24.80 -4.05
C ASN A 103 0.92 24.14 -4.79
N GLU A 104 1.18 23.47 -5.90
CA GLU A 104 0.14 22.74 -6.65
C GLU A 104 -0.37 21.49 -5.95
N ILE A 105 0.30 21.01 -4.89
CA ILE A 105 -0.14 19.82 -4.17
C ILE A 105 -1.53 20.01 -3.56
N THR A 106 -1.80 21.17 -2.99
CA THR A 106 -3.09 21.50 -2.36
C THR A 106 -4.00 22.37 -3.24
N SER A 107 -3.51 22.82 -4.39
CA SER A 107 -4.26 23.63 -5.33
C SER A 107 -3.88 23.25 -6.77
N PRO A 108 -4.33 22.06 -7.25
CA PRO A 108 -3.96 21.54 -8.55
C PRO A 108 -4.43 22.45 -9.70
N ASN A 109 -3.60 22.55 -10.74
CA ASN A 109 -4.05 23.09 -12.02
C ASN A 109 -4.83 22.01 -12.78
N PHE A 110 -6.11 21.82 -12.49
CA PHE A 110 -6.95 20.78 -13.06
C PHE A 110 -6.92 20.69 -14.59
N PRO A 111 -6.96 21.82 -15.36
CA PRO A 111 -6.86 21.76 -16.82
C PRO A 111 -5.59 21.06 -17.34
N THR A 112 -4.48 21.20 -16.63
CA THR A 112 -3.22 20.54 -17.01
C THR A 112 -3.34 19.02 -17.02
N TRP A 113 -4.12 18.45 -16.13
CA TRP A 113 -4.29 17.01 -15.94
C TRP A 113 -5.45 16.45 -16.77
N SER A 114 -6.59 17.15 -16.83
CA SER A 114 -7.74 16.76 -17.64
C SER A 114 -7.39 16.62 -19.12
N ASN A 115 -6.55 17.52 -19.66
CA ASN A 115 -6.08 17.45 -21.04
C ASN A 115 -5.21 16.21 -21.34
N ARG A 116 -4.83 15.44 -20.32
CA ARG A 116 -4.09 14.18 -20.43
C ARG A 116 -4.96 12.95 -20.21
N GLY A 117 -6.27 13.13 -20.12
CA GLY A 117 -7.22 12.03 -19.91
C GLY A 117 -7.22 11.47 -18.50
N ALA A 118 -6.73 12.21 -17.51
CA ALA A 118 -6.82 11.80 -16.13
C ALA A 118 -8.23 12.04 -15.58
N GLU A 119 -8.82 11.02 -14.99
CA GLU A 119 -10.10 11.08 -14.26
C GLU A 119 -9.85 11.31 -12.78
N MET A 120 -8.74 10.77 -12.26
CA MET A 120 -8.25 10.97 -10.91
C MET A 120 -6.82 11.50 -10.94
N LEU A 121 -6.46 12.31 -9.96
CA LEU A 121 -5.11 12.85 -9.81
C LEU A 121 -4.59 12.56 -8.41
N VAL A 122 -3.42 11.92 -8.35
CA VAL A 122 -2.70 11.72 -7.09
C VAL A 122 -1.60 12.77 -7.01
N HIS A 123 -1.71 13.71 -6.11
CA HIS A 123 -0.63 14.60 -5.71
C HIS A 123 -0.01 14.15 -4.40
N GLY A 124 1.26 14.49 -4.20
CA GLY A 124 1.92 14.20 -2.96
C GLY A 124 3.20 15.02 -2.78
N TYR A 125 3.70 14.99 -1.56
CA TYR A 125 4.96 15.63 -1.22
C TYR A 125 5.84 14.72 -0.36
N VAL A 126 7.14 14.97 -0.41
CA VAL A 126 8.12 14.38 0.51
C VAL A 126 9.03 15.46 1.05
N ARG A 127 9.24 15.44 2.37
CA ARG A 127 10.11 16.37 3.11
C ARG A 127 11.07 15.61 4.01
N GLY A 128 12.33 16.03 4.01
CA GLY A 128 13.27 15.66 5.05
C GLY A 128 13.00 16.50 6.33
N ARG A 129 12.94 15.83 7.47
CA ARG A 129 12.73 16.45 8.78
C ARG A 129 14.05 16.67 9.50
N THR A 130 14.07 17.59 10.44
CA THR A 130 15.25 17.86 11.30
C THR A 130 15.59 16.70 12.25
N ASP A 131 14.62 15.84 12.56
CA ASP A 131 14.81 14.62 13.36
C ASP A 131 15.32 13.43 12.52
N GLY A 132 15.69 13.65 11.25
CA GLY A 132 16.21 12.64 10.34
C GLY A 132 15.12 11.76 9.70
N LYS A 133 13.85 11.94 10.03
CA LYS A 133 12.73 11.24 9.39
C LYS A 133 12.29 11.94 8.11
N LEU A 134 11.44 11.26 7.37
CA LEU A 134 10.71 11.81 6.23
C LEU A 134 9.25 12.08 6.63
N THR A 135 8.66 13.13 6.06
CA THR A 135 7.21 13.31 6.01
C THR A 135 6.77 13.10 4.56
N VAL A 136 5.82 12.19 4.35
CA VAL A 136 5.21 11.93 3.05
C VAL A 136 3.72 12.24 3.14
N GLY A 137 3.22 13.10 2.27
CA GLY A 137 1.79 13.41 2.15
C GLY A 137 1.25 12.89 0.83
N CYS A 138 0.02 12.38 0.85
CA CYS A 138 -0.70 11.84 -0.29
C CYS A 138 -2.08 12.47 -0.37
N TYR A 139 -2.49 12.89 -1.55
CA TYR A 139 -3.76 13.54 -1.86
C TYR A 139 -4.37 12.88 -3.10
N LEU A 140 -5.66 12.61 -3.07
CA LEU A 140 -6.42 12.14 -4.22
C LEU A 140 -7.46 13.20 -4.60
N TYR A 141 -7.49 13.57 -5.87
CA TYR A 141 -8.44 14.51 -6.45
C TYR A 141 -9.31 13.87 -7.52
N ASP A 142 -10.58 14.20 -7.52
CA ASP A 142 -11.50 13.96 -8.62
C ASP A 142 -11.36 15.09 -9.64
N MET A 143 -11.10 14.73 -10.91
CA MET A 143 -10.85 15.69 -11.96
C MET A 143 -12.14 16.30 -12.52
N ALA A 144 -13.25 15.55 -12.50
CA ALA A 144 -14.55 16.04 -12.96
C ALA A 144 -15.17 17.01 -11.96
N LEU A 145 -15.11 16.66 -10.68
CA LEU A 145 -15.63 17.48 -9.59
C LEU A 145 -14.67 18.60 -9.17
N GLN A 146 -13.39 18.51 -9.59
CA GLN A 146 -12.30 19.42 -9.22
C GLN A 146 -12.16 19.59 -7.70
N GLN A 147 -12.27 18.47 -6.96
CA GLN A 147 -12.21 18.48 -5.51
C GLN A 147 -11.30 17.39 -4.95
N GLU A 148 -10.81 17.63 -3.74
CA GLU A 148 -10.08 16.63 -2.98
C GLU A 148 -11.05 15.56 -2.46
N LEU A 149 -10.72 14.29 -2.70
CA LEU A 149 -11.50 13.14 -2.19
C LEU A 149 -10.97 12.62 -0.86
N VAL A 150 -9.66 12.62 -0.68
CA VAL A 150 -9.01 12.13 0.53
C VAL A 150 -7.57 12.61 0.57
N ARG A 151 -7.03 12.79 1.79
CA ARG A 151 -5.60 13.04 2.04
C ARG A 151 -5.15 12.40 3.33
N GLU A 152 -3.89 12.04 3.37
CA GLU A 152 -3.21 11.59 4.58
C GLU A 152 -1.72 11.90 4.51
N GLY A 153 -1.05 11.92 5.68
CA GLY A 153 0.38 12.16 5.78
C GLY A 153 1.04 11.28 6.85
N TRP A 154 2.25 10.79 6.54
CA TRP A 154 2.98 9.88 7.42
C TRP A 154 4.39 10.38 7.71
N GLY A 155 4.79 10.28 8.97
CA GLY A 155 6.18 10.41 9.38
C GLY A 155 6.85 9.04 9.39
N VAL A 156 7.84 8.81 8.53
CA VAL A 156 8.51 7.52 8.40
C VAL A 156 10.02 7.63 8.53
N PRO A 157 10.71 6.61 9.08
CA PRO A 157 12.15 6.49 8.93
C PRO A 157 12.54 6.45 7.45
N PRO A 158 13.73 6.97 7.06
CA PRO A 158 14.17 6.91 5.67
C PRO A 158 14.19 5.49 5.07
N ALA A 159 14.51 4.47 5.87
CA ALA A 159 14.49 3.08 5.42
C ALA A 159 13.09 2.56 5.06
N ASP A 160 12.04 3.17 5.61
CA ASP A 160 10.65 2.75 5.43
C ASP A 160 9.89 3.61 4.39
N TRP A 161 10.59 4.36 3.54
CA TRP A 161 9.98 5.24 2.54
C TRP A 161 9.00 4.52 1.60
N ARG A 162 9.31 3.26 1.23
CA ARG A 162 8.42 2.45 0.39
C ARG A 162 7.09 2.16 1.06
N ARG A 163 7.09 1.94 2.38
CA ARG A 163 5.86 1.77 3.15
C ARG A 163 4.93 2.98 3.07
N ALA A 164 5.50 4.21 3.01
CA ALA A 164 4.68 5.40 2.79
C ALA A 164 4.06 5.42 1.39
N ALA A 165 4.74 4.90 0.37
CA ALA A 165 4.18 4.74 -0.97
C ALA A 165 3.04 3.70 -0.98
N HIS A 166 3.24 2.52 -0.40
CA HIS A 166 2.20 1.49 -0.26
C HIS A 166 0.98 2.00 0.51
N LYS A 167 1.17 2.76 1.59
CA LYS A 167 0.06 3.41 2.33
C LYS A 167 -0.69 4.43 1.48
N CYS A 168 -0.01 5.16 0.60
CA CYS A 168 -0.68 6.04 -0.34
C CYS A 168 -1.52 5.25 -1.35
N ALA A 169 -1.01 4.13 -1.89
CA ALA A 169 -1.77 3.22 -2.73
C ALA A 169 -2.98 2.63 -1.98
N ASP A 170 -2.80 2.23 -0.71
CA ASP A 170 -3.87 1.77 0.18
C ASP A 170 -4.97 2.83 0.37
N LEU A 171 -4.58 4.09 0.62
CA LEU A 171 -5.50 5.21 0.78
C LEU A 171 -6.36 5.43 -0.47
N ILE A 172 -5.71 5.40 -1.65
CA ILE A 172 -6.38 5.56 -2.94
C ILE A 172 -7.34 4.40 -3.21
N TYR A 173 -6.84 3.17 -3.04
CA TYR A 173 -7.62 1.95 -3.25
C TYR A 173 -8.87 1.93 -2.37
N ALA A 174 -8.71 2.09 -1.07
CA ALA A 174 -9.82 2.09 -0.13
C ALA A 174 -10.85 3.19 -0.44
N ARG A 175 -10.38 4.40 -0.86
CA ARG A 175 -11.27 5.52 -1.18
C ARG A 175 -12.09 5.28 -2.45
N LEU A 176 -11.50 4.62 -3.46
CA LEU A 176 -12.15 4.39 -4.76
C LEU A 176 -13.01 3.13 -4.78
N THR A 177 -12.62 2.07 -4.05
CA THR A 177 -13.32 0.77 -4.07
C THR A 177 -14.24 0.57 -2.87
N GLY A 178 -13.98 1.23 -1.75
CA GLY A 178 -14.63 0.94 -0.46
C GLY A 178 -14.13 -0.34 0.21
N GLU A 179 -13.15 -1.03 -0.36
CA GLU A 179 -12.62 -2.30 0.15
C GLU A 179 -11.42 -2.10 1.08
N SER A 180 -11.11 -3.14 1.87
CA SER A 180 -9.94 -3.13 2.74
C SER A 180 -8.65 -3.16 1.92
N PRO A 181 -7.71 -2.24 2.17
CA PRO A 181 -6.44 -2.16 1.43
C PRO A 181 -5.46 -3.25 1.85
N PHE A 182 -4.43 -3.51 1.01
CA PHE A 182 -3.48 -4.60 1.21
C PHE A 182 -2.06 -4.33 0.72
N PHE A 183 -1.75 -3.16 0.12
CA PHE A 183 -0.43 -2.89 -0.46
C PHE A 183 0.66 -2.76 0.61
N ASP A 184 0.39 -2.09 1.76
CA ASP A 184 1.36 -2.03 2.89
C ASP A 184 1.37 -3.35 3.68
N SER A 185 1.60 -4.46 2.98
CA SER A 185 1.69 -5.79 3.54
C SER A 185 3.04 -6.45 3.26
N ARG A 186 3.35 -7.54 3.98
CA ARG A 186 4.57 -8.32 3.80
C ARG A 186 4.25 -9.78 3.57
N ILE A 187 5.02 -10.38 2.66
CA ILE A 187 4.93 -11.80 2.33
C ILE A 187 6.04 -12.54 3.06
N ALA A 188 5.66 -13.52 3.88
CA ALA A 188 6.59 -14.49 4.44
C ALA A 188 6.51 -15.80 3.64
N TYR A 189 7.63 -16.32 3.18
CA TYR A 189 7.65 -17.51 2.33
C TYR A 189 8.92 -18.33 2.52
N ILE A 190 8.92 -19.55 2.01
CA ILE A 190 10.09 -20.42 1.98
C ILE A 190 10.77 -20.32 0.64
N ALA A 191 11.97 -19.76 0.64
CA ALA A 191 12.83 -19.73 -0.52
C ALA A 191 13.66 -21.01 -0.61
N GLU A 192 13.54 -21.73 -1.74
CA GLU A 192 14.28 -22.95 -2.00
C GLU A 192 15.44 -22.67 -3.00
N THR A 193 16.62 -23.16 -2.68
CA THR A 193 17.79 -23.06 -3.53
C THR A 193 18.55 -24.40 -3.56
N GLY A 194 19.36 -24.63 -4.60
CA GLY A 194 20.13 -25.86 -4.78
C GLY A 194 19.47 -26.90 -5.67
N PRO A 195 20.20 -28.00 -5.97
CA PRO A 195 19.71 -29.08 -6.82
C PRO A 195 18.54 -29.84 -6.16
N LYS A 196 17.78 -30.58 -6.95
CA LYS A 196 16.57 -31.27 -6.52
C LYS A 196 16.78 -32.19 -5.31
N ASP A 197 17.94 -32.83 -5.25
CA ASP A 197 18.26 -33.83 -4.22
C ASP A 197 18.94 -33.21 -2.98
N ASN A 198 19.30 -31.92 -3.03
CA ASN A 198 19.92 -31.20 -1.91
C ASN A 198 19.46 -29.75 -1.88
N ARG A 199 18.19 -29.53 -1.54
CA ARG A 199 17.59 -28.19 -1.48
C ARG A 199 17.77 -27.59 -0.09
N THR A 200 18.30 -26.35 -0.08
CA THR A 200 18.30 -25.51 1.10
C THR A 200 16.99 -24.73 1.15
N LYS A 201 16.24 -24.84 2.23
CA LYS A 201 14.97 -24.14 2.47
C LYS A 201 15.16 -23.09 3.55
N ARG A 202 14.96 -21.83 3.17
CA ARG A 202 15.14 -20.68 4.05
C ARG A 202 13.86 -19.87 4.16
N LEU A 203 13.54 -19.46 5.38
CA LEU A 203 12.50 -18.48 5.59
C LEU A 203 12.99 -17.12 5.08
N ALA A 204 12.17 -16.49 4.26
CA ALA A 204 12.38 -15.14 3.72
C ALA A 204 11.14 -14.27 3.91
N ILE A 205 11.34 -12.96 3.92
CA ILE A 205 10.27 -11.96 3.88
C ILE A 205 10.58 -10.94 2.79
N MET A 206 9.52 -10.36 2.23
CA MET A 206 9.57 -9.26 1.25
C MET A 206 8.33 -8.39 1.39
N ASP A 207 8.34 -7.18 0.83
CA ASP A 207 7.14 -6.36 0.69
C ASP A 207 6.21 -6.98 -0.36
N SER A 208 4.95 -6.54 -0.42
CA SER A 208 3.93 -7.09 -1.33
C SER A 208 4.34 -7.03 -2.81
N ASP A 209 5.16 -6.05 -3.18
CA ASP A 209 5.70 -5.85 -4.54
C ASP A 209 7.02 -6.60 -4.81
N GLY A 210 7.48 -7.42 -3.87
CA GLY A 210 8.73 -8.19 -3.96
C GLY A 210 9.99 -7.43 -3.55
N ALA A 211 9.89 -6.15 -3.21
CA ALA A 211 11.03 -5.37 -2.73
C ALA A 211 11.44 -5.76 -1.30
N ASN A 212 12.58 -5.23 -0.85
CA ASN A 212 13.11 -5.45 0.51
C ASN A 212 13.23 -6.92 0.91
N HIS A 213 13.46 -7.80 -0.09
CA HIS A 213 13.68 -9.22 0.16
C HIS A 213 14.84 -9.44 1.11
N ARG A 214 14.61 -10.28 2.13
CA ARG A 214 15.67 -10.71 3.05
C ARG A 214 15.38 -12.10 3.61
N PHE A 215 16.46 -12.86 3.82
CA PHE A 215 16.38 -14.13 4.54
C PHE A 215 16.31 -13.89 6.05
N ILE A 216 15.44 -14.62 6.72
CA ILE A 216 15.30 -14.62 8.17
C ILE A 216 16.13 -15.75 8.78
N THR A 217 16.25 -16.88 8.06
CA THR A 217 17.05 -18.03 8.49
C THR A 217 18.26 -18.26 7.59
N THR A 218 19.30 -18.86 8.14
CA THR A 218 20.58 -19.12 7.42
C THR A 218 20.51 -20.30 6.44
N GLY A 219 19.53 -21.20 6.60
CA GLY A 219 19.42 -22.44 5.84
C GLY A 219 20.19 -23.63 6.46
N ARG A 220 20.73 -23.49 7.68
CA ARG A 220 21.35 -24.61 8.39
C ARG A 220 20.33 -25.66 8.83
N SER A 221 19.09 -25.25 9.00
CA SER A 221 17.94 -26.12 9.27
C SER A 221 16.85 -25.83 8.24
N THR A 222 16.10 -26.85 7.88
CA THR A 222 14.97 -26.73 6.95
C THR A 222 13.86 -25.93 7.62
N ALA A 223 13.48 -24.79 7.05
CA ALA A 223 12.34 -23.99 7.48
C ALA A 223 11.11 -24.29 6.63
N LEU A 224 9.92 -24.35 7.24
CA LEU A 224 8.65 -24.64 6.57
C LEU A 224 7.50 -23.81 7.18
N THR A 225 6.42 -23.68 6.43
CA THR A 225 5.10 -23.18 6.86
C THR A 225 5.11 -21.93 7.74
N PRO A 226 5.63 -20.78 7.24
CA PRO A 226 5.59 -19.55 8.01
C PRO A 226 4.16 -19.03 8.18
N ARG A 227 3.88 -18.44 9.36
CA ARG A 227 2.62 -17.76 9.68
C ARG A 227 2.90 -16.53 10.50
N TYR A 228 2.29 -15.41 10.15
CA TYR A 228 2.28 -14.21 10.98
C TYR A 228 1.33 -14.40 12.18
N SER A 229 1.68 -13.80 13.31
CA SER A 229 0.73 -13.59 14.40
C SER A 229 -0.41 -12.64 13.94
N PRO A 230 -1.59 -12.67 14.60
CA PRO A 230 -2.71 -11.79 14.25
C PRO A 230 -2.37 -10.28 14.30
N ASP A 231 -1.40 -9.90 15.12
CA ASP A 231 -0.92 -8.51 15.24
C ASP A 231 0.27 -8.19 14.31
N TYR A 232 0.67 -9.13 13.44
CA TYR A 232 1.79 -9.05 12.49
C TYR A 232 3.16 -8.75 13.11
N LYS A 233 3.31 -8.85 14.43
CA LYS A 233 4.58 -8.55 15.13
C LYS A 233 5.51 -9.75 15.24
N GLN A 234 4.97 -10.95 15.16
CA GLN A 234 5.71 -12.20 15.28
C GLN A 234 5.50 -13.08 14.05
N LEU A 235 6.48 -13.91 13.79
CA LEU A 235 6.44 -14.92 12.75
C LEU A 235 6.74 -16.28 13.36
N VAL A 236 5.84 -17.24 13.20
CA VAL A 236 6.01 -18.63 13.61
C VAL A 236 6.30 -19.47 12.37
N TYR A 237 7.23 -20.39 12.48
CA TYR A 237 7.57 -21.33 11.43
C TYR A 237 8.06 -22.67 12.03
N LEU A 238 7.96 -23.72 11.24
CA LEU A 238 8.52 -25.01 11.60
C LEU A 238 10.00 -25.06 11.21
N SER A 239 10.87 -25.51 12.10
CA SER A 239 12.29 -25.71 11.83
C SER A 239 12.69 -27.14 12.18
N TYR A 240 13.27 -27.84 11.21
CA TYR A 240 13.90 -29.13 11.43
C TYR A 240 15.39 -28.88 11.70
N VAL A 241 15.81 -29.16 12.91
CA VAL A 241 17.21 -29.14 13.32
C VAL A 241 17.70 -30.58 13.17
N ASP A 242 18.70 -30.78 12.34
CA ASP A 242 19.39 -32.07 12.29
C ASP A 242 20.03 -32.32 13.67
N GLY A 243 19.65 -33.43 14.31
CA GLY A 243 20.12 -33.83 15.64
C GLY A 243 21.54 -34.34 15.64
#